data_f87bc4a537d4f0075b90342fca3ce421
#
_entry.id   f87bc4a537d4f0075b90342fca3ce421
#
_cell.length_a   1.000
_cell.length_b   1.000
_cell.length_c   1.000
_cell.angle_alpha   90.00
_cell.angle_beta   90.00
_cell.angle_gamma   90.00
#
_symmetry.space_group_name_H-M   'P 1'
#
loop_
_entity.id
_entity.type
_entity.pdbx_description
1 polymer ?
#
loop_
_entity_poly.entity_id
_entity_poly.type
_entity_poly.pdbx_seq_one_letter_code
_entity_poly.pdbx_strand_id
1 'polypeptide(L)'
;MRVVVTGAAGLLGQNVIARLKGEPGVRIVGIDKHPSNTALLRRIHPEITVIEADLAADGDWMEAFAGADAVLLNQAQIGGLVEAEFTANNVTATERIVAAMRRHGVPYFVHISSSVVNSRADDFYTRSKTVQERFIDTVEIPHVVLRPTLMFGWFDRKHLGWLRRFMDRTPVFPVPGDGRFIRQPLYVGDFAAIITACLKMKATGTHDISGLEKIDYGDLIGMIHEIVRPRARIVHIPYRLFWLLLWTYALVDRNPPFTTRQLEALVIPETFPVTDWPGIFGVTAT
;
A
#
# COMPACT_ATOMS: atom_id res chain seq x y z
N MET A 1 11.46 -16.67 15.07
CA MET A 1 10.29 -16.62 14.17
C MET A 1 10.76 -16.38 12.75
N ARG A 2 10.33 -17.21 11.78
CA ARG A 2 10.60 -17.03 10.34
C ARG A 2 9.37 -16.37 9.68
N VAL A 3 9.57 -15.20 9.05
CA VAL A 3 8.48 -14.44 8.40
C VAL A 3 8.76 -14.32 6.91
N VAL A 4 7.79 -14.69 6.08
CA VAL A 4 7.81 -14.42 4.63
C VAL A 4 7.03 -13.14 4.36
N VAL A 5 7.64 -12.19 3.66
CA VAL A 5 7.04 -10.90 3.31
C VAL A 5 6.90 -10.82 1.80
N THR A 6 5.67 -10.82 1.29
CA THR A 6 5.39 -10.59 -0.13
C THR A 6 5.25 -9.09 -0.42
N GLY A 7 5.58 -8.64 -1.65
CA GLY A 7 5.67 -7.20 -1.92
C GLY A 7 6.75 -6.50 -1.06
N ALA A 8 7.82 -7.23 -0.75
CA ALA A 8 8.83 -6.86 0.23
C ALA A 8 9.57 -5.55 -0.11
N ALA A 9 9.74 -5.25 -1.38
CA ALA A 9 10.45 -4.05 -1.84
C ALA A 9 9.54 -2.83 -2.07
N GLY A 10 8.25 -2.96 -1.74
CA GLY A 10 7.27 -1.87 -1.75
C GLY A 10 7.38 -0.95 -0.52
N LEU A 11 6.52 0.10 -0.49
CA LEU A 11 6.44 1.05 0.62
C LEU A 11 6.32 0.33 1.97
N LEU A 12 5.26 -0.46 2.14
CA LEU A 12 4.97 -1.12 3.41
C LEU A 12 5.98 -2.23 3.72
N GLY A 13 6.32 -3.07 2.72
CA GLY A 13 7.25 -4.18 2.91
C GLY A 13 8.59 -3.73 3.48
N GLN A 14 9.18 -2.67 2.94
CA GLN A 14 10.46 -2.14 3.42
C GLN A 14 10.38 -1.60 4.86
N ASN A 15 9.28 -0.90 5.22
CA ASN A 15 9.09 -0.40 6.59
C ASN A 15 8.87 -1.52 7.60
N VAL A 16 8.10 -2.55 7.23
CA VAL A 16 7.91 -3.73 8.09
C VAL A 16 9.23 -4.51 8.26
N ILE A 17 10.00 -4.71 7.20
CA ILE A 17 11.31 -5.36 7.26
C ILE A 17 12.26 -4.57 8.16
N ALA A 18 12.35 -3.25 8.00
CA ALA A 18 13.19 -2.40 8.83
C ALA A 18 12.85 -2.52 10.31
N ARG A 19 11.56 -2.68 10.64
CA ARG A 19 11.11 -2.88 12.02
C ARG A 19 11.35 -4.29 12.53
N LEU A 20 10.97 -5.31 11.75
CA LEU A 20 11.09 -6.72 12.16
C LEU A 20 12.53 -7.17 12.34
N LYS A 21 13.48 -6.64 11.57
CA LYS A 21 14.90 -7.00 11.74
C LYS A 21 15.49 -6.60 13.10
N GLY A 22 14.88 -5.63 13.78
CA GLY A 22 15.24 -5.25 15.15
C GLY A 22 14.72 -6.21 16.22
N GLU A 23 13.85 -7.16 15.86
CA GLU A 23 13.25 -8.09 16.80
C GLU A 23 14.13 -9.33 16.98
N PRO A 24 14.47 -9.71 18.23
CA PRO A 24 15.33 -10.86 18.48
C PRO A 24 14.79 -12.17 17.89
N GLY A 25 15.63 -12.92 17.21
CA GLY A 25 15.29 -14.24 16.68
C GLY A 25 14.34 -14.22 15.47
N VAL A 26 14.10 -13.08 14.84
CA VAL A 26 13.32 -12.97 13.60
C VAL A 26 14.23 -13.19 12.39
N ARG A 27 13.82 -14.10 11.49
CA ARG A 27 14.42 -14.34 10.18
C ARG A 27 13.40 -13.95 9.11
N ILE A 28 13.83 -13.16 8.12
CA ILE A 28 12.95 -12.59 7.11
C ILE A 28 13.32 -13.13 5.73
N VAL A 29 12.31 -13.54 4.97
CA VAL A 29 12.41 -13.80 3.54
C VAL A 29 11.49 -12.83 2.82
N GLY A 30 12.05 -11.92 2.03
CA GLY A 30 11.29 -10.97 1.22
C GLY A 30 11.13 -11.47 -0.21
N ILE A 31 9.92 -11.38 -0.77
CA ILE A 31 9.64 -11.73 -2.16
C ILE A 31 9.04 -10.53 -2.88
N ASP A 32 9.61 -10.14 -4.02
CA ASP A 32 9.09 -9.06 -4.86
C ASP A 32 9.53 -9.29 -6.32
N LYS A 33 8.80 -8.73 -7.28
CA LYS A 33 9.07 -8.96 -8.70
C LYS A 33 9.86 -7.84 -9.39
N HIS A 34 10.05 -6.71 -8.74
CA HIS A 34 10.67 -5.53 -9.37
C HIS A 34 12.20 -5.51 -9.20
N PRO A 35 13.00 -5.76 -10.24
CA PRO A 35 14.45 -5.93 -10.14
C PRO A 35 15.18 -4.77 -9.46
N SER A 36 14.86 -3.52 -9.83
CA SER A 36 15.49 -2.34 -9.23
C SER A 36 15.16 -2.17 -7.74
N ASN A 37 13.95 -2.59 -7.33
CA ASN A 37 13.50 -2.49 -5.96
C ASN A 37 14.09 -3.59 -5.10
N THR A 38 14.17 -4.83 -5.62
CA THR A 38 14.81 -5.97 -4.95
C THR A 38 16.30 -5.74 -4.79
N ALA A 39 16.97 -5.17 -5.80
CA ALA A 39 18.38 -4.78 -5.70
C ALA A 39 18.62 -3.74 -4.60
N LEU A 40 17.73 -2.73 -4.49
CA LEU A 40 17.79 -1.75 -3.40
C LEU A 40 17.55 -2.42 -2.04
N LEU A 41 16.55 -3.31 -1.94
CA LEU A 41 16.24 -4.02 -0.70
C LEU A 41 17.43 -4.86 -0.22
N ARG A 42 18.09 -5.63 -1.11
CA ARG A 42 19.31 -6.41 -0.79
C ARG A 42 20.45 -5.51 -0.30
N ARG A 43 20.60 -4.32 -0.89
CA ARG A 43 21.64 -3.38 -0.49
C ARG A 43 21.40 -2.78 0.90
N ILE A 44 20.15 -2.46 1.22
CA ILE A 44 19.78 -1.84 2.51
C ILE A 44 19.72 -2.88 3.64
N HIS A 45 19.34 -4.12 3.30
CA HIS A 45 19.14 -5.21 4.25
C HIS A 45 19.88 -6.48 3.77
N PRO A 46 21.22 -6.48 3.82
CA PRO A 46 22.03 -7.63 3.38
C PRO A 46 21.83 -8.87 4.24
N GLU A 47 21.29 -8.72 5.44
CA GLU A 47 21.02 -9.79 6.41
C GLU A 47 19.78 -10.64 6.12
N ILE A 48 18.89 -10.18 5.22
CA ILE A 48 17.67 -10.93 4.86
C ILE A 48 17.82 -11.68 3.54
N THR A 49 17.04 -12.74 3.37
CA THR A 49 16.92 -13.41 2.08
C THR A 49 15.95 -12.64 1.19
N VAL A 50 16.36 -12.26 -0.02
CA VAL A 50 15.49 -11.58 -1.00
C VAL A 50 15.37 -12.41 -2.27
N ILE A 51 14.15 -12.84 -2.57
CA ILE A 51 13.78 -13.60 -3.77
C ILE A 51 13.12 -12.64 -4.76
N GLU A 52 13.61 -12.63 -5.99
CA GLU A 52 12.99 -11.90 -7.09
C GLU A 52 12.11 -12.85 -7.87
N ALA A 53 10.80 -12.67 -7.78
CA ALA A 53 9.83 -13.56 -8.43
C ALA A 53 8.49 -12.86 -8.67
N ASP A 54 7.80 -13.27 -9.76
CA ASP A 54 6.41 -12.92 -9.99
C ASP A 54 5.50 -13.93 -9.30
N LEU A 55 4.80 -13.49 -8.27
CA LEU A 55 3.90 -14.33 -7.47
C LEU A 55 2.61 -14.74 -8.23
N ALA A 56 2.33 -14.11 -9.38
CA ALA A 56 1.24 -14.51 -10.26
C ALA A 56 1.62 -15.68 -11.19
N ALA A 57 2.89 -16.07 -11.22
CA ALA A 57 3.41 -17.21 -11.99
C ALA A 57 3.89 -18.33 -11.06
N ASP A 58 3.91 -19.57 -11.55
CA ASP A 58 4.53 -20.67 -10.83
C ASP A 58 6.05 -20.50 -10.78
N GLY A 59 6.68 -20.97 -9.72
CA GLY A 59 8.13 -20.89 -9.57
C GLY A 59 8.62 -21.41 -8.22
N ASP A 60 9.94 -21.53 -8.11
CA ASP A 60 10.62 -22.03 -6.91
C ASP A 60 10.43 -21.14 -5.68
N TRP A 61 9.89 -19.92 -5.85
CA TRP A 61 9.56 -19.03 -4.76
C TRP A 61 8.56 -19.66 -3.77
N MET A 62 7.75 -20.63 -4.19
CA MET A 62 6.82 -21.34 -3.32
C MET A 62 7.54 -22.09 -2.19
N GLU A 63 8.76 -22.57 -2.41
CA GLU A 63 9.56 -23.26 -1.38
C GLU A 63 10.03 -22.32 -0.27
N ALA A 64 9.98 -21.00 -0.48
CA ALA A 64 10.30 -20.02 0.55
C ALA A 64 9.36 -20.08 1.76
N PHE A 65 8.18 -20.66 1.61
CA PHE A 65 7.17 -20.81 2.67
C PHE A 65 7.47 -22.00 3.61
N ALA A 66 8.39 -22.90 3.24
CA ALA A 66 8.77 -24.01 4.09
C ALA A 66 9.34 -23.54 5.44
N GLY A 67 8.73 -24.01 6.53
CA GLY A 67 9.12 -23.62 7.90
C GLY A 67 8.87 -22.14 8.23
N ALA A 68 7.99 -21.45 7.51
CA ALA A 68 7.54 -20.13 7.89
C ALA A 68 6.57 -20.19 9.07
N ASP A 69 6.82 -19.39 10.09
CA ASP A 69 5.95 -19.22 11.25
C ASP A 69 4.79 -18.24 10.96
N ALA A 70 5.02 -17.30 10.03
CA ALA A 70 4.02 -16.36 9.59
C ALA A 70 4.32 -15.79 8.20
N VAL A 71 3.27 -15.30 7.53
CA VAL A 71 3.36 -14.61 6.24
C VAL A 71 2.74 -13.21 6.34
N LEU A 72 3.42 -12.20 5.82
CA LEU A 72 2.83 -10.91 5.49
C LEU A 72 2.45 -10.90 4.01
N LEU A 73 1.15 -10.98 3.73
CA LEU A 73 0.57 -10.97 2.39
C LEU A 73 0.28 -9.52 2.00
N ASN A 74 1.25 -8.90 1.33
CA ASN A 74 1.30 -7.44 1.10
C ASN A 74 1.47 -7.05 -0.38
N GLN A 75 1.68 -8.00 -1.29
CA GLN A 75 1.78 -7.65 -2.71
C GLN A 75 0.48 -7.01 -3.22
N ALA A 76 0.62 -5.96 -4.02
CA ALA A 76 -0.53 -5.31 -4.66
C ALA A 76 -0.15 -4.53 -5.92
N GLN A 77 -0.97 -4.64 -6.95
CA GLN A 77 -1.06 -3.68 -8.05
C GLN A 77 -2.00 -2.56 -7.61
N ILE A 78 -1.47 -1.34 -7.45
CA ILE A 78 -2.23 -0.19 -6.96
C ILE A 78 -2.50 0.89 -8.03
N GLY A 79 -1.93 0.74 -9.20
CA GLY A 79 -2.09 1.65 -10.33
C GLY A 79 -1.74 0.97 -11.64
N GLY A 80 -2.30 1.46 -12.73
CA GLY A 80 -2.13 0.90 -14.07
C GLY A 80 -3.40 1.13 -14.91
N LEU A 81 -3.31 0.81 -16.18
CA LEU A 81 -4.40 1.00 -17.15
C LEU A 81 -4.96 -0.34 -17.66
N VAL A 82 -4.36 -1.45 -17.27
CA VAL A 82 -4.70 -2.80 -17.75
C VAL A 82 -5.32 -3.62 -16.63
N GLU A 83 -6.61 -3.95 -16.74
CA GLU A 83 -7.36 -4.69 -15.71
C GLU A 83 -6.74 -6.06 -15.39
N ALA A 84 -6.22 -6.76 -16.41
CA ALA A 84 -5.60 -8.06 -16.24
C ALA A 84 -4.38 -8.04 -15.29
N GLU A 85 -3.64 -6.92 -15.20
CA GLU A 85 -2.54 -6.77 -14.27
C GLU A 85 -3.01 -6.71 -12.81
N PHE A 86 -4.17 -6.09 -12.56
CA PHE A 86 -4.77 -6.07 -11.23
C PHE A 86 -5.27 -7.46 -10.83
N THR A 87 -5.92 -8.17 -11.74
CA THR A 87 -6.36 -9.56 -11.50
C THR A 87 -5.15 -10.46 -11.21
N ALA A 88 -4.12 -10.42 -12.05
CA ALA A 88 -2.93 -11.24 -11.88
C ALA A 88 -2.22 -10.96 -10.54
N ASN A 89 -1.94 -9.68 -10.24
CA ASN A 89 -1.10 -9.30 -9.10
C ASN A 89 -1.85 -9.27 -7.75
N ASN A 90 -3.16 -9.03 -7.75
CA ASN A 90 -3.95 -8.98 -6.54
C ASN A 90 -4.69 -10.30 -6.28
N VAL A 91 -5.32 -10.91 -7.29
CA VAL A 91 -6.14 -12.11 -7.10
C VAL A 91 -5.31 -13.37 -7.28
N THR A 92 -4.82 -13.62 -8.52
CA THR A 92 -4.10 -14.85 -8.84
C THR A 92 -2.85 -15.05 -7.98
N ALA A 93 -2.07 -13.99 -7.75
CA ALA A 93 -0.92 -14.05 -6.85
C ALA A 93 -1.34 -14.45 -5.42
N THR A 94 -2.46 -13.94 -4.91
CA THR A 94 -2.95 -14.30 -3.58
C THR A 94 -3.38 -15.76 -3.50
N GLU A 95 -4.09 -16.27 -4.52
CA GLU A 95 -4.49 -17.68 -4.59
C GLU A 95 -3.26 -18.60 -4.56
N ARG A 96 -2.21 -18.29 -5.33
CA ARG A 96 -0.95 -19.04 -5.36
C ARG A 96 -0.19 -18.99 -4.04
N ILE A 97 -0.14 -17.80 -3.39
CA ILE A 97 0.48 -17.65 -2.07
C ILE A 97 -0.28 -18.50 -1.04
N VAL A 98 -1.62 -18.47 -1.03
CA VAL A 98 -2.42 -19.30 -0.12
C VAL A 98 -2.19 -20.78 -0.38
N ALA A 99 -2.09 -21.20 -1.64
CA ALA A 99 -1.75 -22.58 -1.99
C ALA A 99 -0.36 -22.98 -1.46
N ALA A 100 0.65 -22.11 -1.58
CA ALA A 100 1.97 -22.33 -1.00
C ALA A 100 1.93 -22.40 0.53
N MET A 101 1.18 -21.52 1.18
CA MET A 101 0.99 -21.56 2.64
C MET A 101 0.36 -22.86 3.11
N ARG A 102 -0.69 -23.35 2.41
CA ARG A 102 -1.34 -24.62 2.70
C ARG A 102 -0.38 -25.81 2.51
N ARG A 103 0.35 -25.83 1.39
CA ARG A 103 1.34 -26.90 1.08
C ARG A 103 2.41 -27.03 2.16
N HIS A 104 2.87 -25.91 2.70
CA HIS A 104 3.94 -25.89 3.71
C HIS A 104 3.45 -25.76 5.15
N GLY A 105 2.16 -25.83 5.40
CA GLY A 105 1.57 -25.82 6.73
C GLY A 105 1.82 -24.52 7.50
N VAL A 106 1.83 -23.37 6.83
CA VAL A 106 2.01 -22.05 7.48
C VAL A 106 0.88 -21.81 8.48
N PRO A 107 1.17 -21.56 9.75
CA PRO A 107 0.14 -21.53 10.79
C PRO A 107 -0.59 -20.18 10.93
N TYR A 108 -0.08 -19.10 10.33
CA TYR A 108 -0.65 -17.77 10.48
C TYR A 108 -0.25 -16.81 9.37
N PHE A 109 -1.12 -15.86 9.00
CA PHE A 109 -0.74 -14.76 8.12
C PHE A 109 -1.45 -13.44 8.44
N VAL A 110 -0.84 -12.34 8.02
CA VAL A 110 -1.42 -11.00 8.02
C VAL A 110 -1.72 -10.62 6.58
N HIS A 111 -2.97 -10.35 6.25
CA HIS A 111 -3.39 -9.87 4.93
C HIS A 111 -3.54 -8.36 4.92
N ILE A 112 -2.85 -7.71 4.00
CA ILE A 112 -3.02 -6.27 3.76
C ILE A 112 -4.06 -6.06 2.67
N SER A 113 -5.25 -5.69 3.09
CA SER A 113 -6.33 -5.25 2.22
C SER A 113 -6.22 -3.74 1.93
N SER A 114 -7.31 -3.03 1.82
CA SER A 114 -7.36 -1.58 1.64
C SER A 114 -8.72 -1.04 2.07
N SER A 115 -8.77 0.18 2.57
CA SER A 115 -10.02 0.88 2.85
C SER A 115 -10.92 1.06 1.62
N VAL A 116 -10.36 0.94 0.41
CA VAL A 116 -11.13 1.03 -0.84
C VAL A 116 -12.20 -0.06 -1.00
N VAL A 117 -12.10 -1.19 -0.29
CA VAL A 117 -13.14 -2.24 -0.28
C VAL A 117 -14.46 -1.73 0.31
N ASN A 118 -14.40 -0.68 1.13
CA ASN A 118 -15.55 0.02 1.72
C ASN A 118 -15.94 1.28 0.91
N SER A 119 -15.22 1.59 -0.18
CA SER A 119 -15.45 2.75 -1.03
C SER A 119 -16.60 2.51 -2.02
N ARG A 120 -17.15 3.61 -2.55
CA ARG A 120 -18.08 3.59 -3.69
C ARG A 120 -17.35 3.67 -5.03
N ALA A 121 -16.03 3.75 -5.04
CA ALA A 121 -15.24 3.76 -6.27
C ALA A 121 -15.36 2.43 -7.00
N ASP A 122 -15.49 2.48 -8.34
CA ASP A 122 -15.55 1.32 -9.21
C ASP A 122 -14.39 1.36 -10.21
N ASP A 123 -13.17 1.25 -9.69
CA ASP A 123 -11.95 1.12 -10.50
C ASP A 123 -11.37 -0.30 -10.41
N PHE A 124 -10.38 -0.59 -11.25
CA PHE A 124 -9.73 -1.91 -11.29
C PHE A 124 -9.09 -2.31 -9.95
N TYR A 125 -8.56 -1.32 -9.21
CA TYR A 125 -7.95 -1.58 -7.91
C TYR A 125 -9.01 -1.98 -6.89
N THR A 126 -10.06 -1.19 -6.74
CA THR A 126 -11.17 -1.45 -5.81
C THR A 126 -11.81 -2.82 -6.08
N ARG A 127 -12.13 -3.12 -7.36
CA ARG A 127 -12.70 -4.42 -7.74
C ARG A 127 -11.78 -5.58 -7.39
N SER A 128 -10.49 -5.48 -7.76
CA SER A 128 -9.53 -6.57 -7.50
C SER A 128 -9.26 -6.77 -6.00
N LYS A 129 -9.21 -5.70 -5.20
CA LYS A 129 -9.07 -5.80 -3.73
C LYS A 129 -10.30 -6.42 -3.07
N THR A 130 -11.49 -6.08 -3.56
CA THR A 130 -12.74 -6.70 -3.07
C THR A 130 -12.79 -8.19 -3.38
N VAL A 131 -12.40 -8.62 -4.58
CA VAL A 131 -12.33 -10.04 -4.95
C VAL A 131 -11.26 -10.76 -4.11
N GLN A 132 -10.09 -10.15 -3.96
CA GLN A 132 -9.01 -10.69 -3.14
C GLN A 132 -9.46 -10.93 -1.69
N GLU A 133 -10.11 -9.95 -1.07
CA GLU A 133 -10.54 -10.05 0.33
C GLU A 133 -11.63 -11.12 0.50
N ARG A 134 -12.61 -11.19 -0.41
CA ARG A 134 -13.63 -12.27 -0.40
C ARG A 134 -13.01 -13.65 -0.52
N PHE A 135 -11.93 -13.81 -1.28
CA PHE A 135 -11.19 -15.06 -1.32
C PHE A 135 -10.50 -15.34 0.03
N ILE A 136 -9.88 -14.34 0.65
CA ILE A 136 -9.24 -14.48 1.97
C ILE A 136 -10.26 -14.90 3.05
N ASP A 137 -11.49 -14.40 3.01
CA ASP A 137 -12.56 -14.79 3.93
C ASP A 137 -12.89 -16.29 3.87
N THR A 138 -12.52 -16.99 2.80
CA THR A 138 -12.69 -18.44 2.64
C THR A 138 -11.49 -19.26 3.13
N VAL A 139 -10.41 -18.60 3.58
CA VAL A 139 -9.16 -19.26 3.98
C VAL A 139 -9.21 -19.65 5.45
N GLU A 140 -9.07 -20.94 5.75
CA GLU A 140 -9.15 -21.48 7.12
C GLU A 140 -7.89 -21.25 7.97
N ILE A 141 -6.75 -20.88 7.34
CA ILE A 141 -5.51 -20.55 8.07
C ILE A 141 -5.79 -19.33 8.97
N PRO A 142 -5.48 -19.37 10.28
CA PRO A 142 -5.64 -18.22 11.17
C PRO A 142 -4.98 -16.96 10.61
N HIS A 143 -5.71 -15.85 10.56
CA HIS A 143 -5.24 -14.62 9.97
C HIS A 143 -5.92 -13.37 10.50
N VAL A 144 -5.32 -12.23 10.23
CA VAL A 144 -5.91 -10.90 10.37
C VAL A 144 -5.94 -10.18 9.03
N VAL A 145 -7.03 -9.48 8.77
CA VAL A 145 -7.18 -8.58 7.62
C VAL A 145 -7.06 -7.14 8.09
N LEU A 146 -6.12 -6.39 7.53
CA LEU A 146 -5.92 -4.98 7.83
C LEU A 146 -6.25 -4.14 6.59
N ARG A 147 -7.14 -3.17 6.72
CA ARG A 147 -7.59 -2.26 5.66
C ARG A 147 -7.03 -0.85 5.90
N PRO A 148 -5.79 -0.56 5.46
CA PRO A 148 -5.21 0.77 5.64
C PRO A 148 -5.86 1.81 4.73
N THR A 149 -5.88 3.07 5.20
CA THR A 149 -6.14 4.24 4.35
C THR A 149 -4.87 4.65 3.59
N LEU A 150 -4.85 5.85 3.00
CA LEU A 150 -3.70 6.38 2.27
C LEU A 150 -2.44 6.39 3.13
N MET A 151 -1.48 5.54 2.80
CA MET A 151 -0.21 5.44 3.51
C MET A 151 0.83 6.42 2.98
N PHE A 152 1.65 6.96 3.88
CA PHE A 152 2.80 7.79 3.55
C PHE A 152 4.00 7.50 4.45
N GLY A 153 5.19 7.90 4.03
CA GLY A 153 6.42 7.78 4.81
C GLY A 153 7.62 7.33 3.99
N TRP A 154 8.59 6.68 4.63
CA TRP A 154 9.82 6.21 3.98
C TRP A 154 9.52 5.23 2.85
N PHE A 155 10.21 5.37 1.73
CA PHE A 155 10.04 4.57 0.50
C PHE A 155 8.74 4.83 -0.26
N ASP A 156 7.96 5.87 0.08
CA ASP A 156 6.79 6.26 -0.71
C ASP A 156 7.21 6.80 -2.08
N ARG A 157 6.94 6.01 -3.11
CA ARG A 157 7.24 6.34 -4.51
C ARG A 157 6.02 6.79 -5.31
N LYS A 158 4.81 6.51 -4.81
CA LYS A 158 3.58 6.64 -5.60
C LYS A 158 2.58 7.67 -5.08
N HIS A 159 2.53 7.91 -3.77
CA HIS A 159 1.57 8.81 -3.14
C HIS A 159 2.18 10.17 -2.80
N LEU A 160 2.25 10.53 -1.53
CA LEU A 160 2.79 11.83 -1.12
C LEU A 160 4.26 12.02 -1.52
N GLY A 161 5.04 10.95 -1.55
CA GLY A 161 6.40 10.99 -2.05
C GLY A 161 6.51 11.30 -3.55
N TRP A 162 5.53 10.86 -4.37
CA TRP A 162 5.43 11.27 -5.77
C TRP A 162 5.04 12.75 -5.88
N LEU A 163 4.05 13.20 -5.11
CA LEU A 163 3.61 14.60 -5.06
C LEU A 163 4.79 15.53 -4.74
N ARG A 164 5.56 15.20 -3.70
CA ARG A 164 6.78 15.95 -3.37
C ARG A 164 7.73 16.06 -4.55
N ARG A 165 8.09 14.95 -5.20
CA ARG A 165 9.00 14.96 -6.37
C ARG A 165 8.45 15.72 -7.56
N PHE A 166 7.13 15.69 -7.75
CA PHE A 166 6.47 16.48 -8.77
C PHE A 166 6.60 17.98 -8.47
N MET A 167 6.35 18.40 -7.23
CA MET A 167 6.53 19.78 -6.79
C MET A 167 7.97 20.30 -6.94
N ASP A 168 8.97 19.43 -6.77
CA ASP A 168 10.38 19.79 -6.95
C ASP A 168 10.74 20.06 -8.43
N ARG A 169 9.99 19.46 -9.37
CA ARG A 169 10.30 19.48 -10.81
C ARG A 169 9.44 20.46 -11.62
N THR A 170 8.34 20.92 -11.06
CA THR A 170 7.38 21.78 -11.76
C THR A 170 7.32 23.16 -11.10
N PRO A 171 7.07 24.24 -11.88
CA PRO A 171 6.90 25.57 -11.30
C PRO A 171 5.54 25.76 -10.61
N VAL A 172 4.57 24.88 -10.92
CA VAL A 172 3.20 24.97 -10.42
C VAL A 172 2.73 23.59 -9.99
N PHE A 173 2.04 23.53 -8.83
CA PHE A 173 1.32 22.36 -8.38
C PHE A 173 -0.19 22.66 -8.38
N PRO A 174 -0.98 22.00 -9.25
CA PRO A 174 -2.40 22.27 -9.33
C PRO A 174 -3.17 21.52 -8.24
N VAL A 175 -4.01 22.22 -7.50
CA VAL A 175 -4.99 21.65 -6.57
C VAL A 175 -6.39 21.78 -7.20
N PRO A 176 -7.15 20.69 -7.35
CA PRO A 176 -8.48 20.75 -7.94
C PRO A 176 -9.46 21.42 -7.01
N GLY A 177 -10.25 22.36 -7.56
CA GLY A 177 -11.26 23.12 -6.80
C GLY A 177 -10.66 23.93 -5.66
N ASP A 178 -11.32 23.91 -4.53
CA ASP A 178 -10.87 24.55 -3.28
C ASP A 178 -9.97 23.65 -2.42
N GLY A 179 -9.74 22.40 -2.84
CA GLY A 179 -8.95 21.43 -2.11
C GLY A 179 -9.65 20.85 -0.87
N ARG A 180 -10.93 21.17 -0.65
CA ARG A 180 -11.69 20.72 0.52
C ARG A 180 -12.31 19.34 0.32
N PHE A 181 -11.45 18.33 0.23
CA PHE A 181 -11.84 16.93 0.28
C PHE A 181 -10.97 16.19 1.28
N ILE A 182 -11.63 15.55 2.22
CA ILE A 182 -11.00 14.95 3.39
C ILE A 182 -10.12 13.78 3.00
N ARG A 183 -8.96 13.70 3.65
CA ARG A 183 -8.03 12.57 3.63
C ARG A 183 -7.71 12.15 5.06
N GLN A 184 -7.41 10.87 5.23
CA GLN A 184 -6.96 10.28 6.49
C GLN A 184 -5.62 9.59 6.24
N PRO A 185 -4.52 10.37 6.12
CA PRO A 185 -3.20 9.81 5.85
C PRO A 185 -2.72 8.98 7.05
N LEU A 186 -2.27 7.76 6.78
CA LEU A 186 -1.71 6.85 7.78
C LEU A 186 -0.19 6.81 7.64
N TYR A 187 0.51 7.10 8.71
CA TYR A 187 1.97 6.96 8.72
C TYR A 187 2.36 5.47 8.63
N VAL A 188 3.18 5.13 7.63
CA VAL A 188 3.56 3.74 7.36
C VAL A 188 4.36 3.11 8.51
N GLY A 189 5.07 3.92 9.32
CA GLY A 189 5.78 3.45 10.50
C GLY A 189 4.84 2.93 11.58
N ASP A 190 3.72 3.62 11.81
CA ASP A 190 2.68 3.16 12.75
C ASP A 190 2.03 1.89 12.23
N PHE A 191 1.73 1.83 10.93
CA PHE A 191 1.15 0.64 10.33
C PHE A 191 2.10 -0.56 10.38
N ALA A 192 3.41 -0.36 10.19
CA ALA A 192 4.41 -1.40 10.38
C ALA A 192 4.49 -1.86 11.85
N ALA A 193 4.24 -0.96 12.81
CA ALA A 193 4.15 -1.32 14.23
C ALA A 193 2.92 -2.20 14.50
N ILE A 194 1.76 -1.85 13.95
CA ILE A 194 0.53 -2.66 14.04
C ILE A 194 0.75 -4.06 13.46
N ILE A 195 1.36 -4.17 12.27
CA ILE A 195 1.66 -5.47 11.66
C ILE A 195 2.60 -6.29 12.53
N THR A 196 3.62 -5.66 13.11
CA THR A 196 4.55 -6.35 14.04
C THR A 196 3.81 -6.85 15.28
N ALA A 197 2.91 -6.07 15.84
CA ALA A 197 2.05 -6.50 16.95
C ALA A 197 1.15 -7.68 16.55
N CYS A 198 0.49 -7.62 15.37
CA CYS A 198 -0.33 -8.71 14.86
C CYS A 198 0.45 -10.02 14.69
N LEU A 199 1.69 -9.95 14.16
CA LEU A 199 2.56 -11.12 14.01
C LEU A 199 2.95 -11.75 15.37
N LYS A 200 3.15 -10.93 16.40
CA LYS A 200 3.51 -11.38 17.75
C LYS A 200 2.31 -11.99 18.50
N MET A 201 1.18 -11.30 18.48
CA MET A 201 -0.01 -11.71 19.23
C MET A 201 -0.94 -12.66 18.46
N LYS A 202 -0.64 -12.90 17.16
CA LYS A 202 -1.49 -13.66 16.24
C LYS A 202 -2.94 -13.13 16.24
N ALA A 203 -3.08 -11.81 16.09
CA ALA A 203 -4.37 -11.15 16.03
C ALA A 203 -5.25 -11.73 14.93
N THR A 204 -6.56 -11.73 15.12
CA THR A 204 -7.53 -12.21 14.12
C THR A 204 -8.61 -11.17 13.84
N GLY A 205 -9.43 -11.45 12.84
CA GLY A 205 -10.53 -10.56 12.44
C GLY A 205 -10.11 -9.54 11.39
N THR A 206 -11.03 -8.62 11.10
CA THR A 206 -10.85 -7.57 10.07
C THR A 206 -10.89 -6.21 10.74
N HIS A 207 -9.87 -5.39 10.46
CA HIS A 207 -9.71 -4.10 11.11
C HIS A 207 -9.46 -3.00 10.05
N ASP A 208 -10.29 -1.96 10.11
CA ASP A 208 -10.09 -0.73 9.34
C ASP A 208 -9.04 0.13 10.06
N ILE A 209 -7.93 0.41 9.40
CA ILE A 209 -6.80 1.16 9.96
C ILE A 209 -6.66 2.49 9.22
N SER A 210 -7.18 3.53 9.82
CA SER A 210 -7.08 4.89 9.28
C SER A 210 -6.04 5.72 10.02
N GLY A 211 -5.55 6.79 9.37
CA GLY A 211 -4.95 7.87 10.12
C GLY A 211 -5.93 8.40 11.17
N LEU A 212 -5.43 8.82 12.32
CA LEU A 212 -6.27 9.33 13.43
C LEU A 212 -6.82 10.71 13.10
N GLU A 213 -6.13 11.47 12.27
CA GLU A 213 -6.51 12.80 11.88
C GLU A 213 -7.21 12.82 10.51
N LYS A 214 -8.21 13.69 10.40
CA LYS A 214 -8.87 14.04 9.14
C LYS A 214 -8.36 15.39 8.70
N ILE A 215 -7.84 15.48 7.49
CA ILE A 215 -7.26 16.69 6.94
C ILE A 215 -7.81 16.96 5.54
N ASP A 216 -8.07 18.21 5.20
CA ASP A 216 -8.37 18.59 3.82
C ASP A 216 -7.13 18.43 2.93
N TYR A 217 -7.35 17.98 1.69
CA TYR A 217 -6.25 17.76 0.75
C TYR A 217 -5.44 19.04 0.51
N GLY A 218 -6.10 20.19 0.40
CA GLY A 218 -5.43 21.48 0.25
C GLY A 218 -4.48 21.78 1.41
N ASP A 219 -4.93 21.51 2.64
CA ASP A 219 -4.12 21.71 3.85
C ASP A 219 -2.97 20.71 3.91
N LEU A 220 -3.21 19.44 3.56
CA LEU A 220 -2.16 18.43 3.45
C LEU A 220 -1.07 18.86 2.45
N ILE A 221 -1.46 19.36 1.27
CA ILE A 221 -0.52 19.87 0.27
C ILE A 221 0.23 21.11 0.78
N GLY A 222 -0.47 22.00 1.48
CA GLY A 222 0.12 23.17 2.15
C GLY A 222 1.19 22.77 3.18
N MET A 223 0.90 21.82 4.05
CA MET A 223 1.86 21.28 5.02
C MET A 223 3.10 20.66 4.35
N ILE A 224 2.90 19.86 3.31
CA ILE A 224 4.03 19.29 2.54
C ILE A 224 4.87 20.41 1.94
N HIS A 225 4.24 21.44 1.36
CA HIS A 225 4.92 22.57 0.76
C HIS A 225 5.73 23.37 1.81
N GLU A 226 5.16 23.61 2.98
CA GLU A 226 5.81 24.35 4.07
C GLU A 226 7.06 23.61 4.60
N ILE A 227 6.93 22.29 4.82
CA ILE A 227 8.00 21.46 5.38
C ILE A 227 9.11 21.22 4.36
N VAL A 228 8.75 20.84 3.14
CA VAL A 228 9.70 20.43 2.10
C VAL A 228 10.27 21.61 1.33
N ARG A 229 9.54 22.73 1.28
CA ARG A 229 9.90 23.96 0.54
C ARG A 229 10.25 23.68 -0.92
N PRO A 230 9.38 23.02 -1.68
CA PRO A 230 9.62 22.73 -3.08
C PRO A 230 9.55 23.99 -3.92
N ARG A 231 9.95 23.89 -5.19
CA ARG A 231 9.93 25.03 -6.14
C ARG A 231 8.54 25.42 -6.63
N ALA A 232 7.60 24.48 -6.62
CA ALA A 232 6.26 24.69 -7.16
C ALA A 232 5.46 25.70 -6.32
N ARG A 233 4.69 26.54 -7.01
CA ARG A 233 3.64 27.33 -6.38
C ARG A 233 2.34 26.55 -6.40
N ILE A 234 1.63 26.48 -5.27
CA ILE A 234 0.31 25.86 -5.22
C ILE A 234 -0.69 26.77 -5.91
N VAL A 235 -1.45 26.23 -6.86
CA VAL A 235 -2.49 26.97 -7.61
C VAL A 235 -3.78 26.18 -7.61
N HIS A 236 -4.85 26.79 -7.14
CA HIS A 236 -6.19 26.20 -7.18
C HIS A 236 -6.78 26.36 -8.59
N ILE A 237 -7.19 25.24 -9.20
CA ILE A 237 -7.78 25.19 -10.53
C ILE A 237 -9.22 24.69 -10.42
N PRO A 238 -10.23 25.42 -10.97
CA PRO A 238 -11.59 24.93 -10.97
C PRO A 238 -11.69 23.50 -11.52
N TYR A 239 -12.43 22.61 -10.84
CA TYR A 239 -12.46 21.18 -11.14
C TYR A 239 -12.71 20.88 -12.62
N ARG A 240 -13.70 21.56 -13.24
CA ARG A 240 -14.06 21.36 -14.66
C ARG A 240 -12.91 21.72 -15.60
N LEU A 241 -12.18 22.78 -15.29
CA LEU A 241 -11.01 23.20 -16.07
C LEU A 241 -9.87 22.18 -15.91
N PHE A 242 -9.62 21.71 -14.69
CA PHE A 242 -8.59 20.71 -14.45
C PHE A 242 -8.91 19.38 -15.17
N TRP A 243 -10.17 18.95 -15.09
CA TRP A 243 -10.64 17.77 -15.81
C TRP A 243 -10.42 17.90 -17.33
N LEU A 244 -10.79 19.06 -17.91
CA LEU A 244 -10.61 19.34 -19.33
C LEU A 244 -9.11 19.33 -19.73
N LEU A 245 -8.23 19.92 -18.92
CA LEU A 245 -6.79 19.91 -19.16
C LEU A 245 -6.22 18.49 -19.15
N LEU A 246 -6.63 17.66 -18.21
CA LEU A 246 -6.21 16.25 -18.18
C LEU A 246 -6.75 15.45 -19.36
N TRP A 247 -7.99 15.69 -19.75
CA TRP A 247 -8.59 15.05 -20.90
C TRP A 247 -7.87 15.40 -22.20
N THR A 248 -7.57 16.69 -22.42
CA THR A 248 -6.81 17.14 -23.59
C THR A 248 -5.36 16.62 -23.57
N TYR A 249 -4.73 16.57 -22.42
CA TYR A 249 -3.38 16.01 -22.28
C TYR A 249 -3.36 14.50 -22.63
N ALA A 250 -4.38 13.75 -22.23
CA ALA A 250 -4.49 12.33 -22.55
C ALA A 250 -4.66 12.04 -24.08
N LEU A 251 -5.05 13.03 -24.89
CA LEU A 251 -5.08 12.89 -26.35
C LEU A 251 -3.67 12.90 -26.96
N VAL A 252 -2.71 13.51 -26.27
CA VAL A 252 -1.32 13.67 -26.74
C VAL A 252 -0.40 12.61 -26.11
N ASP A 253 -0.60 12.32 -24.82
CA ASP A 253 0.19 11.37 -24.07
C ASP A 253 -0.66 10.15 -23.67
N ARG A 254 -0.30 8.97 -24.19
CA ARG A 254 -1.01 7.69 -23.88
C ARG A 254 -0.75 7.20 -22.45
N ASN A 255 0.27 7.71 -21.77
CA ASN A 255 0.61 7.37 -20.39
C ASN A 255 0.70 8.63 -19.50
N PRO A 256 -0.40 9.38 -19.34
CA PRO A 256 -0.37 10.62 -18.57
C PRO A 256 0.00 10.34 -17.11
N PRO A 257 0.78 11.21 -16.48
CA PRO A 257 1.20 11.06 -15.08
C PRO A 257 0.03 11.11 -14.10
N PHE A 258 -1.09 11.71 -14.51
CA PHE A 258 -2.34 11.80 -13.77
C PHE A 258 -3.53 11.79 -14.73
N THR A 259 -4.54 10.97 -14.45
CA THR A 259 -5.69 10.75 -15.33
C THR A 259 -6.96 11.43 -14.81
N THR A 260 -7.96 11.63 -15.69
CA THR A 260 -9.27 12.14 -15.29
C THR A 260 -9.95 11.23 -14.26
N ARG A 261 -9.82 9.90 -14.38
CA ARG A 261 -10.35 8.94 -13.40
C ARG A 261 -9.67 9.07 -12.03
N GLN A 262 -8.37 9.31 -12.01
CA GLN A 262 -7.65 9.57 -10.76
C GLN A 262 -8.07 10.91 -10.14
N LEU A 263 -8.38 11.93 -10.95
CA LEU A 263 -8.94 13.19 -10.47
C LEU A 263 -10.33 12.98 -9.87
N GLU A 264 -11.18 12.21 -10.53
CA GLU A 264 -12.52 11.88 -10.03
C GLU A 264 -12.45 11.13 -8.69
N ALA A 265 -11.58 10.13 -8.59
CA ALA A 265 -11.33 9.42 -7.33
C ALA A 265 -10.72 10.33 -6.25
N LEU A 266 -9.87 11.29 -6.64
CA LEU A 266 -9.26 12.23 -5.69
C LEU A 266 -10.27 13.15 -5.03
N VAL A 267 -11.31 13.59 -5.72
CA VAL A 267 -12.29 14.54 -5.18
C VAL A 267 -13.48 13.87 -4.48
N ILE A 268 -13.63 12.55 -4.58
CA ILE A 268 -14.65 11.82 -3.82
C ILE A 268 -14.31 11.93 -2.33
N PRO A 269 -15.19 12.52 -1.48
CA PRO A 269 -14.95 12.57 -0.06
C PRO A 269 -15.09 11.16 0.53
N GLU A 270 -13.98 10.55 0.86
CA GLU A 270 -13.93 9.26 1.53
C GLU A 270 -13.50 9.46 2.98
N THR A 271 -14.45 9.28 3.89
CA THR A 271 -14.16 9.25 5.32
C THR A 271 -14.38 7.83 5.84
N PHE A 272 -13.36 7.31 6.50
CA PHE A 272 -13.42 6.00 7.12
C PHE A 272 -13.58 6.15 8.63
N PRO A 273 -14.25 5.19 9.31
CA PRO A 273 -14.29 5.18 10.77
C PRO A 273 -12.87 5.21 11.34
N VAL A 274 -12.66 6.01 12.37
CA VAL A 274 -11.40 5.99 13.13
C VAL A 274 -11.51 4.89 14.16
N THR A 275 -10.75 3.80 13.94
CA THR A 275 -10.64 2.70 14.91
C THR A 275 -9.57 3.03 15.94
N ASP A 276 -9.80 2.70 17.20
CA ASP A 276 -8.78 2.80 18.25
C ASP A 276 -7.72 1.70 18.10
N TRP A 277 -6.98 1.74 16.97
CA TRP A 277 -5.89 0.81 16.75
C TRP A 277 -4.72 0.96 17.73
N PRO A 278 -4.45 2.17 18.32
CA PRO A 278 -3.48 2.27 19.42
C PRO A 278 -3.85 1.38 20.60
N GLY A 279 -5.10 1.41 21.05
CA GLY A 279 -5.58 0.56 22.15
C GLY A 279 -5.66 -0.91 21.77
N ILE A 280 -6.17 -1.24 20.57
CA ILE A 280 -6.33 -2.63 20.10
C ILE A 280 -4.99 -3.36 19.98
N PHE A 281 -3.98 -2.71 19.39
CA PHE A 281 -2.69 -3.34 19.10
C PHE A 281 -1.56 -2.93 20.06
N GLY A 282 -1.83 -2.06 21.03
CA GLY A 282 -0.81 -1.57 21.97
C GLY A 282 0.30 -0.76 21.28
N VAL A 283 -0.04 0.01 20.25
CA VAL A 283 0.91 0.78 19.43
C VAL A 283 0.72 2.26 19.71
N THR A 284 1.81 2.95 20.01
CA THR A 284 1.79 4.43 20.12
C THR A 284 1.75 5.04 18.73
N ALA A 285 0.78 5.92 18.48
CA ALA A 285 0.73 6.72 17.26
C ALA A 285 1.85 7.78 17.26
N THR A 286 2.43 8.02 16.07
CA THR A 286 3.50 9.01 15.86
C THR A 286 2.94 10.42 15.67
#